data_daa9d809ad03ffdde2dbae48b979273b
#
_entry.id   daa9d809ad03ffdde2dbae48b979273b
#
_cell.length_a   1.000
_cell.length_b   1.000
_cell.length_c   1.000
_cell.angle_alpha   90.00
_cell.angle_beta   90.00
_cell.angle_gamma   90.00
#
_symmetry.space_group_name_H-M   'P 1'
#
loop_
_entity.id
_entity.type
_entity.pdbx_description
1 polymer ?
#
loop_
_entity_poly.entity_id
_entity_poly.type
_entity_poly.pdbx_seq_one_letter_code
_entity_poly.pdbx_strand_id
1 'polypeptide(L)'
;MSNHHYTECGLQNVFIEGLTPVIDDDGDEIITIPAINELHHIIALGIVSHEHGISGDELRFLRSEMGYTQAELAELVHHDKQSIGRWERSEYEIDSAAEAIIRRLAIEKLSLNVQSGIDELSRRSVPSAQTQFINIRKSDSNGTYELEAA
;
A
#
# COMPACT_ATOMS: atom_id res chain seq x y z
N MET A 1 -19.49 -2.57 -14.55
CA MET A 1 -18.31 -3.39 -14.25
C MET A 1 -18.13 -3.50 -12.75
N SER A 2 -17.84 -4.69 -12.29
CA SER A 2 -17.67 -4.93 -10.87
C SER A 2 -16.25 -4.59 -10.42
N ASN A 3 -16.12 -3.96 -9.25
CA ASN A 3 -14.85 -3.76 -8.58
C ASN A 3 -14.55 -5.01 -7.75
N HIS A 4 -13.32 -5.50 -7.85
CA HIS A 4 -12.86 -6.57 -6.98
C HIS A 4 -12.24 -5.95 -5.73
N HIS A 5 -12.79 -6.30 -4.57
CA HIS A 5 -12.22 -5.88 -3.28
C HIS A 5 -11.03 -6.80 -2.96
N TYR A 6 -9.83 -6.30 -3.17
CA TYR A 6 -8.61 -7.09 -3.03
C TYR A 6 -8.13 -7.04 -1.58
N THR A 7 -8.35 -8.13 -0.84
CA THR A 7 -7.98 -8.23 0.58
C THR A 7 -6.84 -9.19 0.84
N GLU A 8 -6.41 -9.94 -0.15
CA GLU A 8 -5.37 -10.97 -0.01
C GLU A 8 -4.01 -10.37 0.37
N CYS A 9 -3.81 -9.08 0.13
CA CYS A 9 -2.59 -8.37 0.53
C CYS A 9 -2.60 -7.91 1.99
N GLY A 10 -3.69 -8.13 2.72
CA GLY A 10 -3.84 -7.70 4.11
C GLY A 10 -4.44 -6.32 4.28
N LEU A 11 -4.82 -5.65 3.19
CA LEU A 11 -5.44 -4.33 3.21
C LEU A 11 -6.95 -4.46 2.95
N GLN A 12 -7.73 -3.57 3.57
CA GLN A 12 -9.19 -3.56 3.43
C GLN A 12 -9.68 -2.43 2.50
N ASN A 13 -8.77 -1.61 2.02
CA ASN A 13 -9.09 -0.38 1.28
C ASN A 13 -8.65 -0.40 -0.18
N VAL A 14 -8.37 -1.59 -0.73
CA VAL A 14 -7.91 -1.74 -2.12
C VAL A 14 -9.01 -2.31 -2.99
N PHE A 15 -9.32 -1.63 -4.08
CA PHE A 15 -10.33 -2.05 -5.04
C PHE A 15 -9.73 -2.04 -6.44
N ILE A 16 -10.00 -3.09 -7.21
CA ILE A 16 -9.47 -3.24 -8.56
C ILE A 16 -10.62 -3.33 -9.55
N GLU A 17 -10.59 -2.46 -10.55
CA GLU A 17 -11.53 -2.46 -11.67
C GLU A 17 -10.85 -3.06 -12.89
N GLY A 18 -11.62 -3.73 -13.73
CA GLY A 18 -11.12 -4.26 -15.00
C GLY A 18 -10.64 -5.70 -14.97
N LEU A 19 -10.84 -6.41 -13.85
CA LEU A 19 -10.58 -7.85 -13.81
C LEU A 19 -11.74 -8.59 -14.47
N THR A 20 -11.41 -9.57 -15.32
CA THR A 20 -12.41 -10.37 -16.02
C THR A 20 -12.52 -11.74 -15.36
N PRO A 21 -13.69 -12.09 -14.81
CA PRO A 21 -13.88 -13.42 -14.25
C PRO A 21 -13.90 -14.49 -15.34
N VAL A 22 -13.41 -15.68 -14.99
CA VAL A 22 -13.39 -16.85 -15.87
C VAL A 22 -14.22 -17.93 -15.21
N ILE A 23 -15.02 -18.64 -16.00
CA ILE A 23 -15.81 -19.76 -15.50
C ILE A 23 -14.95 -21.02 -15.60
N ASP A 24 -14.80 -21.73 -14.48
CA ASP A 24 -14.04 -22.98 -14.46
C ASP A 24 -14.88 -24.18 -14.94
N ASP A 25 -14.28 -25.37 -14.93
CA ASP A 25 -14.94 -26.59 -15.39
C ASP A 25 -16.15 -26.99 -14.53
N ASP A 26 -16.20 -26.54 -13.29
CA ASP A 26 -17.31 -26.80 -12.37
C ASP A 26 -18.41 -25.74 -12.47
N GLY A 27 -18.25 -24.75 -13.32
CA GLY A 27 -19.22 -23.67 -13.47
C GLY A 27 -19.02 -22.53 -12.48
N ASP A 28 -17.98 -22.57 -11.68
CA ASP A 28 -17.69 -21.52 -10.70
C ASP A 28 -16.94 -20.36 -11.34
N GLU A 29 -17.24 -19.16 -10.86
CA GLU A 29 -16.58 -17.94 -11.32
C GLU A 29 -15.26 -17.78 -10.58
N ILE A 30 -14.17 -17.69 -11.33
CA ILE A 30 -12.82 -17.51 -10.78
C ILE A 30 -12.27 -16.18 -11.27
N ILE A 31 -11.75 -15.37 -10.33
CA ILE A 31 -11.04 -14.14 -10.65
C ILE A 31 -9.55 -14.40 -10.49
N THR A 32 -8.82 -14.27 -11.59
CA THR A 32 -7.36 -14.39 -11.58
C THR A 32 -6.76 -12.99 -11.63
N ILE A 33 -5.79 -12.74 -10.75
CA ILE A 33 -5.08 -11.46 -10.70
C ILE A 33 -3.71 -11.64 -11.34
N PRO A 34 -3.52 -11.18 -12.58
CA PRO A 34 -2.22 -11.30 -13.24
C PRO A 34 -1.24 -10.26 -12.72
N ALA A 35 0.06 -10.52 -12.92
CA ALA A 35 1.14 -9.57 -12.60
C ALA A 35 1.05 -9.04 -11.17
N ILE A 36 1.03 -9.96 -10.19
CA ILE A 36 0.82 -9.62 -8.79
C ILE A 36 1.89 -8.65 -8.26
N ASN A 37 3.13 -8.77 -8.72
CA ASN A 37 4.21 -7.87 -8.30
C ASN A 37 3.97 -6.44 -8.78
N GLU A 38 3.48 -6.27 -10.00
CA GLU A 38 3.11 -4.95 -10.51
C GLU A 38 1.93 -4.37 -9.76
N LEU A 39 0.94 -5.20 -9.42
CA LEU A 39 -0.20 -4.78 -8.62
C LEU A 39 0.27 -4.27 -7.26
N HIS A 40 1.13 -5.01 -6.57
CA HIS A 40 1.65 -4.60 -5.27
C HIS A 40 2.47 -3.32 -5.37
N HIS A 41 3.21 -3.14 -6.46
CA HIS A 41 3.94 -1.91 -6.74
C HIS A 41 2.98 -0.71 -6.82
N ILE A 42 1.86 -0.86 -7.53
CA ILE A 42 0.85 0.20 -7.65
C ILE A 42 0.14 0.46 -6.32
N ILE A 43 -0.11 -0.59 -5.52
CA ILE A 43 -0.68 -0.41 -4.18
C ILE A 43 0.29 0.42 -3.32
N ALA A 44 1.58 0.08 -3.34
CA ALA A 44 2.60 0.85 -2.61
C ALA A 44 2.62 2.32 -3.04
N LEU A 45 2.53 2.57 -4.35
CA LEU A 45 2.45 3.92 -4.89
C LEU A 45 1.25 4.68 -4.33
N GLY A 46 0.09 4.02 -4.25
CA GLY A 46 -1.12 4.61 -3.66
C GLY A 46 -0.91 4.98 -2.20
N ILE A 47 -0.30 4.09 -1.43
CA ILE A 47 -0.06 4.31 0.01
C ILE A 47 0.86 5.52 0.23
N VAL A 48 2.00 5.57 -0.47
CA VAL A 48 2.96 6.67 -0.25
C VAL A 48 2.42 8.00 -0.75
N SER A 49 1.38 7.98 -1.57
CA SER A 49 0.75 9.18 -2.14
C SER A 49 -0.42 9.69 -1.30
N HIS A 50 -0.81 9.00 -0.23
CA HIS A 50 -1.90 9.47 0.64
C HIS A 50 -1.61 10.88 1.17
N GLU A 51 -2.63 11.72 1.19
CA GLU A 51 -2.51 13.09 1.71
C GLU A 51 -2.58 13.15 3.23
N HIS A 52 -2.97 12.05 3.85
CA HIS A 52 -3.06 11.90 5.31
C HIS A 52 -2.20 10.72 5.74
N GLY A 53 -2.13 10.47 7.04
CA GLY A 53 -1.34 9.39 7.61
C GLY A 53 -1.76 8.02 7.09
N ILE A 54 -0.79 7.12 7.00
CA ILE A 54 -1.05 5.74 6.60
C ILE A 54 -1.54 4.92 7.79
N SER A 55 -2.27 3.84 7.51
CA SER A 55 -2.76 2.93 8.54
C SER A 55 -1.67 1.94 8.98
N GLY A 56 -1.92 1.25 10.09
CA GLY A 56 -1.03 0.18 10.55
C GLY A 56 -0.91 -0.95 9.53
N ASP A 57 -2.01 -1.32 8.89
CA ASP A 57 -2.00 -2.36 7.84
C ASP A 57 -1.17 -1.91 6.63
N GLU A 58 -1.28 -0.63 6.26
CA GLU A 58 -0.50 -0.08 5.17
C GLU A 58 0.99 -0.03 5.49
N LEU A 59 1.33 0.30 6.72
CA LEU A 59 2.72 0.24 7.18
C LEU A 59 3.27 -1.17 7.06
N ARG A 60 2.52 -2.15 7.51
CA ARG A 60 2.91 -3.57 7.41
C ARG A 60 3.11 -3.99 5.97
N PHE A 61 2.20 -3.57 5.09
CA PHE A 61 2.30 -3.86 3.66
C PHE A 61 3.60 -3.28 3.07
N LEU A 62 3.88 -2.01 3.33
CA LEU A 62 5.10 -1.36 2.83
C LEU A 62 6.34 -2.05 3.37
N ARG A 63 6.37 -2.35 4.67
CA ARG A 63 7.51 -3.04 5.28
C ARG A 63 7.77 -4.39 4.61
N SER A 64 6.70 -5.17 4.41
CA SER A 64 6.80 -6.50 3.78
C SER A 64 7.28 -6.40 2.34
N GLU A 65 6.77 -5.42 1.59
CA GLU A 65 7.19 -5.23 0.20
C GLU A 65 8.65 -4.78 0.09
N MET A 66 9.12 -4.00 1.05
CA MET A 66 10.53 -3.60 1.12
C MET A 66 11.46 -4.74 1.57
N GLY A 67 10.88 -5.81 2.14
CA GLY A 67 11.66 -6.95 2.61
C GLY A 67 12.31 -6.75 3.97
N TYR A 68 11.83 -5.80 4.77
CA TYR A 68 12.37 -5.55 6.11
C TYR A 68 11.60 -6.31 7.18
N THR A 69 12.34 -6.78 8.19
CA THR A 69 11.72 -7.22 9.44
C THR A 69 11.31 -5.98 10.26
N GLN A 70 10.48 -6.17 11.27
CA GLN A 70 10.13 -5.07 12.17
C GLN A 70 11.38 -4.47 12.84
N ALA A 71 12.34 -5.32 13.22
CA ALA A 71 13.58 -4.87 13.85
C ALA A 71 14.44 -4.04 12.88
N GLU A 72 14.54 -4.49 11.64
CA GLU A 72 15.31 -3.77 10.62
C GLU A 72 14.72 -2.40 10.32
N LEU A 73 13.38 -2.32 10.17
CA LEU A 73 12.73 -1.04 9.94
C LEU A 73 12.89 -0.12 11.16
N ALA A 74 12.74 -0.67 12.37
CA ALA A 74 12.89 0.09 13.61
C ALA A 74 14.26 0.75 13.68
N GLU A 75 15.32 0.03 13.31
CA GLU A 75 16.67 0.57 13.29
C GLU A 75 16.79 1.77 12.36
N LEU A 76 16.19 1.68 11.18
CA LEU A 76 16.25 2.75 10.17
C LEU A 76 15.54 4.03 10.62
N VAL A 77 14.48 3.91 11.40
CA VAL A 77 13.71 5.06 11.87
C VAL A 77 13.99 5.42 13.34
N HIS A 78 15.00 4.79 13.94
CA HIS A 78 15.46 5.06 15.32
C HIS A 78 14.36 4.83 16.37
N HIS A 79 13.62 3.76 16.18
CA HIS A 79 12.62 3.27 17.13
C HIS A 79 12.97 1.84 17.52
N ASP A 80 12.18 1.24 18.39
CA ASP A 80 12.36 -0.17 18.74
C ASP A 80 11.35 -1.05 17.99
N LYS A 81 11.62 -2.35 17.97
CA LYS A 81 10.78 -3.33 17.29
C LYS A 81 9.34 -3.30 17.82
N GLN A 82 9.19 -3.12 19.11
CA GLN A 82 7.88 -3.10 19.76
C GLN A 82 7.03 -1.92 19.27
N SER A 83 7.66 -0.76 19.03
CA SER A 83 6.98 0.41 18.48
C SER A 83 6.42 0.11 17.08
N ILE A 84 7.23 -0.51 16.22
CA ILE A 84 6.77 -0.89 14.88
C ILE A 84 5.58 -1.84 14.99
N GLY A 85 5.68 -2.85 15.84
CA GLY A 85 4.58 -3.81 16.03
C GLY A 85 3.29 -3.17 16.52
N ARG A 86 3.39 -2.22 17.46
CA ARG A 86 2.23 -1.51 17.98
C ARG A 86 1.58 -0.61 16.93
N TRP A 87 2.38 0.03 16.09
CA TRP A 87 1.87 0.84 14.98
C TRP A 87 1.12 -0.05 13.97
N GLU A 88 1.70 -1.21 13.64
CA GLU A 88 1.08 -2.13 12.69
C GLU A 88 -0.24 -2.70 13.20
N ARG A 89 -0.38 -2.89 14.50
CA ARG A 89 -1.63 -3.35 15.13
C ARG A 89 -2.60 -2.23 15.45
N SER A 90 -2.25 -0.99 15.10
CA SER A 90 -3.06 0.20 15.39
C SER A 90 -3.29 0.43 16.90
N GLU A 91 -2.37 -0.04 17.72
CA GLU A 91 -2.42 0.21 19.18
C GLU A 91 -1.98 1.63 19.52
N TYR A 92 -1.08 2.18 18.72
CA TYR A 92 -0.63 3.57 18.80
C TYR A 92 -0.55 4.17 17.40
N GLU A 93 -0.70 5.49 17.34
CA GLU A 93 -0.51 6.22 16.09
C GLU A 93 0.96 6.19 15.69
N ILE A 94 1.21 6.10 14.40
CA ILE A 94 2.58 6.09 13.85
C ILE A 94 3.20 7.46 14.11
N ASP A 95 4.44 7.47 14.59
CA ASP A 95 5.20 8.71 14.74
C ASP A 95 5.34 9.38 13.38
N SER A 96 4.95 10.65 13.30
CA SER A 96 4.89 11.38 12.02
C SER A 96 6.24 11.47 11.33
N ALA A 97 7.31 11.70 12.08
CA ALA A 97 8.66 11.76 11.50
C ALA A 97 9.08 10.40 10.95
N ALA A 98 8.80 9.33 11.69
CA ALA A 98 9.08 7.97 11.23
C ALA A 98 8.27 7.63 9.98
N GLU A 99 7.01 8.02 9.95
CA GLU A 99 6.14 7.77 8.79
C GLU A 99 6.69 8.44 7.53
N ALA A 100 7.12 9.69 7.63
CA ALA A 100 7.69 10.42 6.50
C ALA A 100 8.94 9.69 5.96
N ILE A 101 9.80 9.22 6.85
CA ILE A 101 10.99 8.45 6.47
C ILE A 101 10.59 7.13 5.81
N ILE A 102 9.60 6.43 6.36
CA ILE A 102 9.13 5.16 5.81
C ILE A 102 8.57 5.33 4.41
N ARG A 103 7.77 6.37 4.18
CA ARG A 103 7.25 6.68 2.85
C ARG A 103 8.40 6.93 1.86
N ARG A 104 9.39 7.70 2.26
CA ARG A 104 10.54 7.97 1.39
C ARG A 104 11.38 6.73 1.13
N LEU A 105 11.58 5.90 2.16
CA LEU A 105 12.25 4.60 2.01
C LEU A 105 11.53 3.73 0.99
N ALA A 106 10.21 3.66 1.07
CA ALA A 106 9.42 2.88 0.13
C ALA A 106 9.58 3.39 -1.30
N ILE A 107 9.55 4.71 -1.49
CA ILE A 107 9.75 5.31 -2.81
C ILE A 107 11.10 4.90 -3.39
N GLU A 108 12.16 4.96 -2.60
CA GLU A 108 13.51 4.61 -3.04
C GLU A 108 13.69 3.10 -3.21
N LYS A 109 13.27 2.32 -2.21
CA LYS A 109 13.50 0.88 -2.20
C LYS A 109 12.67 0.16 -3.26
N LEU A 110 11.45 0.62 -3.52
CA LEU A 110 10.55 0.01 -4.49
C LEU A 110 10.58 0.73 -5.84
N SER A 111 11.43 1.72 -5.99
CA SER A 111 11.57 2.51 -7.24
C SER A 111 10.24 3.10 -7.69
N LEU A 112 9.49 3.68 -6.77
CA LEU A 112 8.21 4.28 -7.08
C LEU A 112 8.41 5.63 -7.79
N ASN A 113 7.58 5.89 -8.80
CA ASN A 113 7.69 7.12 -9.58
C ASN A 113 6.97 8.27 -8.87
N VAL A 114 7.56 8.75 -7.79
CA VAL A 114 7.04 9.86 -6.98
C VAL A 114 8.16 10.87 -6.78
N GLN A 115 7.87 12.13 -7.02
CA GLN A 115 8.84 13.22 -6.95
C GLN A 115 8.80 13.97 -5.62
N SER A 116 8.01 13.50 -4.65
CA SER A 116 7.85 14.17 -3.37
C SER A 116 9.09 14.11 -2.51
N GLY A 117 9.58 15.24 -2.05
CA GLY A 117 10.67 15.32 -1.09
C GLY A 117 10.18 15.02 0.33
N ILE A 118 11.13 14.92 1.27
CA ILE A 118 10.82 14.58 2.66
C ILE A 118 9.93 15.64 3.33
N ASP A 119 10.08 16.90 2.96
CA ASP A 119 9.28 18.00 3.49
C ASP A 119 7.78 17.83 3.14
N GLU A 120 7.48 17.48 1.90
CA GLU A 120 6.11 17.24 1.48
C GLU A 120 5.54 15.99 2.13
N LEU A 121 6.32 14.91 2.19
CA LEU A 121 5.91 13.67 2.85
C LEU A 121 5.65 13.90 4.34
N SER A 122 6.47 14.73 4.97
CA SER A 122 6.27 15.07 6.38
C SER A 122 4.94 15.80 6.61
N ARG A 123 4.56 16.70 5.72
CA ARG A 123 3.29 17.42 5.82
C ARG A 123 2.08 16.49 5.69
N ARG A 124 2.22 15.41 4.91
CA ARG A 124 1.18 14.40 4.70
C ARG A 124 1.14 13.35 5.80
N SER A 125 2.21 13.22 6.57
CA SER A 125 2.33 12.19 7.61
C SER A 125 1.70 12.67 8.90
N VAL A 126 0.39 12.87 8.86
CA VAL A 126 -0.40 13.29 10.02
C VAL A 126 -1.49 12.26 10.25
N PRO A 127 -1.83 11.96 11.53
CA PRO A 127 -2.89 11.00 11.82
C PRO A 127 -4.19 11.39 11.14
N SER A 128 -4.89 10.40 10.60
CA SER A 128 -6.17 10.60 9.91
C SER A 128 -7.21 9.65 10.48
N ALA A 129 -8.41 10.17 10.69
CA ALA A 129 -9.56 9.38 11.10
C ALA A 129 -10.27 8.75 9.90
N GLN A 130 -9.90 9.14 8.69
CA GLN A 130 -10.57 8.67 7.48
C GLN A 130 -9.71 7.67 6.72
N THR A 131 -10.33 6.57 6.33
CA THR A 131 -9.68 5.59 5.47
C THR A 131 -9.64 6.14 4.05
N GLN A 132 -8.47 6.09 3.43
CA GLN A 132 -8.31 6.47 2.03
C GLN A 132 -8.36 5.22 1.17
N PHE A 133 -9.26 5.22 0.20
CA PHE A 133 -9.39 4.08 -0.71
C PHE A 133 -8.30 4.13 -1.77
N ILE A 134 -7.80 2.95 -2.09
CA ILE A 134 -6.83 2.76 -3.17
C ILE A 134 -7.60 2.12 -4.31
N ASN A 135 -7.94 2.91 -5.30
CA ASN A 135 -8.69 2.46 -6.47
C ASN A 135 -7.73 2.25 -7.63
N ILE A 136 -7.74 1.06 -8.18
CA ILE A 136 -6.79 0.63 -9.19
C ILE A 136 -7.59 0.14 -10.40
N ARG A 137 -7.12 0.53 -11.59
CA ARG A 137 -7.69 0.04 -12.84
C ARG A 137 -6.65 -0.84 -13.54
N LYS A 138 -7.10 -2.02 -13.98
CA LYS A 138 -6.29 -2.87 -14.83
C LYS A 138 -6.53 -2.45 -16.29
N SER A 139 -5.45 -2.18 -17.01
CA SER A 139 -5.53 -1.85 -18.43
C SER A 139 -5.73 -3.11 -19.25
N ASP A 140 -6.70 -3.10 -20.18
CA ASP A 140 -6.96 -4.23 -21.06
C ASP A 140 -5.91 -4.36 -22.16
N SER A 141 -5.27 -3.26 -22.54
CA SER A 141 -4.39 -3.22 -23.70
C SER A 141 -3.00 -3.78 -23.45
N ASN A 142 -2.49 -3.68 -22.22
CA ASN A 142 -1.11 -4.08 -21.92
C ASN A 142 -0.96 -4.82 -20.58
N GLY A 143 -2.07 -5.10 -19.90
CA GLY A 143 -2.04 -5.86 -18.64
C GLY A 143 -1.43 -5.12 -17.46
N THR A 144 -1.23 -3.81 -17.55
CA THR A 144 -0.67 -3.01 -16.47
C THR A 144 -1.77 -2.48 -15.55
N TYR A 145 -1.37 -2.01 -14.38
CA TYR A 145 -2.25 -1.41 -13.39
C TYR A 145 -1.97 0.08 -13.28
N GLU A 146 -3.02 0.86 -13.02
CA GLU A 146 -2.93 2.30 -12.84
C GLU A 146 -3.75 2.71 -11.62
N LEU A 147 -3.27 3.71 -10.88
CA LEU A 147 -4.08 4.32 -9.84
C LEU A 147 -5.15 5.20 -10.49
N GLU A 148 -6.38 5.07 -10.00
CA GLU A 148 -7.44 5.98 -10.41
C GLU A 148 -7.36 7.24 -9.54
N ALA A 149 -7.56 8.38 -10.16
CA ALA A 149 -7.66 9.64 -9.45
C ALA A 149 -8.90 9.62 -8.53
N ALA A 150 -8.73 10.15 -7.34
CA ALA A 150 -9.83 10.23 -6.37
C ALA A 150 -10.92 11.19 -6.86
#